data_dc2708e9358faec34c5ff3bd1f14a09e
#
_entry.id   dc2708e9358faec34c5ff3bd1f14a09e
#
_cell.length_a   1.000
_cell.length_b   1.000
_cell.length_c   1.000
_cell.angle_alpha   90.00
_cell.angle_beta   90.00
_cell.angle_gamma   90.00
#
_symmetry.space_group_name_H-M   'P 1'
#
loop_
_entity.id
_entity.type
_entity.pdbx_description
1 polymer ?
#
loop_
_entity_poly.entity_id
_entity_poly.type
_entity_poly.pdbx_seq_one_letter_code
_entity_poly.pdbx_strand_id
1 'polypeptide(L)'
;MILKQELVKRIRDYFNLNIYETKVWLALLSKGIASAREVADISSVPRSRTYDVLESLEKRGFAITKIGKPVKYMAVNPKEVIEKMKSNTFQEAQEKVKTLSTLNKTPEYAELEQLHKSGFAPIKTHEITGSLRGIANILGRL
;
A
#
# COMPACT_ATOMS: atom_id res chain seq x y z
N MET A 1 25.37 10.98 -7.99
CA MET A 1 24.66 11.43 -6.76
C MET A 1 24.92 10.43 -5.64
N ILE A 2 25.45 10.91 -4.53
CA ILE A 2 25.70 10.04 -3.40
C ILE A 2 24.78 10.50 -2.26
N LEU A 3 23.86 9.63 -1.87
CA LEU A 3 22.99 9.85 -0.74
C LEU A 3 23.35 8.90 0.39
N LYS A 4 23.30 9.40 1.62
CA LYS A 4 23.54 8.56 2.79
C LYS A 4 22.44 7.49 2.88
N GLN A 5 22.82 6.28 3.29
CA GLN A 5 21.89 5.15 3.40
C GLN A 5 20.67 5.46 4.29
N GLU A 6 20.89 6.21 5.37
CA GLU A 6 19.81 6.61 6.26
C GLU A 6 18.78 7.50 5.56
N LEU A 7 19.23 8.42 4.72
CA LEU A 7 18.34 9.29 3.94
C LEU A 7 17.51 8.46 2.95
N VAL A 8 18.16 7.53 2.27
CA VAL A 8 17.49 6.62 1.32
C VAL A 8 16.42 5.81 2.04
N LYS A 9 16.72 5.28 3.24
CA LYS A 9 15.76 4.51 4.02
C LYS A 9 14.55 5.36 4.44
N ARG A 10 14.78 6.61 4.84
CA ARG A 10 13.69 7.52 5.21
C ARG A 10 12.81 7.86 4.02
N ILE A 11 13.41 8.11 2.86
CA ILE A 11 12.67 8.35 1.62
C ILE A 11 11.81 7.14 1.28
N ARG A 12 12.41 5.94 1.35
CA ARG A 12 11.69 4.69 1.11
C ARG A 12 10.44 4.58 2.01
N ASP A 13 10.61 4.85 3.29
CA ASP A 13 9.53 4.72 4.27
C ASP A 13 8.45 5.79 4.08
N TYR A 14 8.83 7.05 3.86
CA TYR A 14 7.87 8.13 3.63
C TYR A 14 7.01 7.90 2.40
N PHE A 15 7.61 7.39 1.33
CA PHE A 15 6.90 7.18 0.06
C PHE A 15 6.38 5.75 -0.12
N ASN A 16 6.56 4.90 0.90
CA ASN A 16 6.12 3.51 0.87
C ASN A 16 6.63 2.76 -0.35
N LEU A 17 7.92 2.92 -0.63
CA LEU A 17 8.62 2.25 -1.73
C LEU A 17 9.45 1.09 -1.19
N ASN A 18 9.74 0.13 -2.05
CA ASN A 18 10.78 -0.85 -1.74
C ASN A 18 12.16 -0.24 -2.08
N ILE A 19 13.24 -0.94 -1.73
CA ILE A 19 14.59 -0.39 -1.90
C ILE A 19 14.95 -0.16 -3.37
N TYR A 20 14.53 -1.05 -4.27
CA TYR A 20 14.80 -0.90 -5.70
C TYR A 20 13.99 0.25 -6.29
N GLU A 21 12.74 0.36 -5.93
CA GLU A 21 11.89 1.49 -6.36
C GLU A 21 12.50 2.81 -5.91
N THR A 22 12.98 2.88 -4.69
CA THR A 22 13.62 4.09 -4.16
C THR A 22 14.86 4.45 -4.96
N LYS A 23 15.75 3.48 -5.19
CA LYS A 23 16.98 3.71 -5.94
C LYS A 23 16.71 4.16 -7.38
N VAL A 24 15.77 3.53 -8.04
CA VAL A 24 15.41 3.87 -9.42
C VAL A 24 14.77 5.26 -9.48
N TRP A 25 13.86 5.58 -8.58
CA TRP A 25 13.23 6.90 -8.54
C TRP A 25 14.26 8.00 -8.30
N LEU A 26 15.18 7.81 -7.36
CA LEU A 26 16.26 8.75 -7.11
C LEU A 26 17.18 8.92 -8.32
N ALA A 27 17.46 7.83 -9.03
CA ALA A 27 18.24 7.87 -10.25
C ALA A 27 17.55 8.70 -11.34
N LEU A 28 16.25 8.51 -11.51
CA LEU A 28 15.45 9.30 -12.46
C LEU A 28 15.43 10.79 -12.08
N LEU A 29 15.25 11.09 -10.79
CA LEU A 29 15.27 12.48 -10.32
C LEU A 29 16.62 13.14 -10.60
N SER A 30 17.70 12.40 -10.43
CA SER A 30 19.05 12.94 -10.64
C SER A 30 19.37 13.16 -12.12
N LYS A 31 18.88 12.30 -13.00
CA LYS A 31 19.16 12.35 -14.44
C LYS A 31 18.17 13.24 -15.21
N GLY A 32 16.93 13.30 -14.76
CA GLY A 32 15.84 13.98 -15.45
C GLY A 32 15.13 13.04 -16.41
N ILE A 33 15.72 12.75 -17.56
CA ILE A 33 15.19 11.81 -18.55
C ILE A 33 16.26 10.72 -18.76
N ALA A 34 15.84 9.46 -18.70
CA ALA A 34 16.76 8.35 -18.84
C ALA A 34 16.10 7.11 -19.44
N SER A 35 16.89 6.34 -20.18
CA SER A 35 16.49 5.00 -20.60
C SER A 35 16.62 4.02 -19.44
N ALA A 36 16.01 2.84 -19.57
CA ALA A 36 16.12 1.79 -18.55
C ALA A 36 17.59 1.41 -18.29
N ARG A 37 18.39 1.37 -19.35
CA ARG A 37 19.82 1.06 -19.25
C ARG A 37 20.55 2.11 -18.40
N GLU A 38 20.33 3.37 -18.68
CA GLU A 38 20.94 4.47 -17.93
C GLU A 38 20.53 4.43 -16.47
N VAL A 39 19.25 4.17 -16.21
CA VAL A 39 18.72 4.05 -14.84
C VAL A 39 19.37 2.90 -14.10
N ALA A 40 19.51 1.74 -14.75
CA ALA A 40 20.19 0.59 -14.15
C ALA A 40 21.62 0.93 -13.76
N ASP A 41 22.34 1.61 -14.64
CA ASP A 41 23.73 2.01 -14.39
C ASP A 41 23.84 2.99 -13.21
N ILE A 42 22.96 3.99 -13.16
CA ILE A 42 23.01 5.01 -12.11
C ILE A 42 22.53 4.45 -10.76
N SER A 43 21.46 3.67 -10.76
CA SER A 43 20.83 3.14 -9.54
C SER A 43 21.56 1.93 -8.97
N SER A 44 22.37 1.25 -9.75
CA SER A 44 22.99 -0.03 -9.41
C SER A 44 21.97 -1.14 -9.14
N VAL A 45 20.75 -0.98 -9.60
CA VAL A 45 19.73 -2.03 -9.57
C VAL A 45 20.01 -3.00 -10.72
N PRO A 46 19.91 -4.31 -10.51
CA PRO A 46 20.14 -5.27 -11.59
C PRO A 46 19.26 -4.96 -12.80
N ARG A 47 19.87 -5.02 -13.98
CA ARG A 47 19.19 -4.68 -15.23
C ARG A 47 17.92 -5.49 -15.47
N SER A 48 17.98 -6.77 -15.10
CA SER A 48 16.83 -7.67 -15.22
C SER A 48 15.63 -7.24 -14.35
N ARG A 49 15.89 -6.47 -13.29
CA ARG A 49 14.85 -5.99 -12.37
C ARG A 49 14.40 -4.57 -12.68
N THR A 50 15.21 -3.81 -13.40
CA THR A 50 14.96 -2.38 -13.65
C THR A 50 13.66 -2.13 -14.41
N TYR A 51 13.33 -2.95 -15.40
CA TYR A 51 12.07 -2.80 -16.16
C TYR A 51 10.84 -2.97 -15.29
N ASP A 52 10.83 -4.01 -14.45
CA ASP A 52 9.71 -4.26 -13.53
C ASP A 52 9.55 -3.13 -12.52
N VAL A 53 10.67 -2.62 -12.03
CA VAL A 53 10.68 -1.51 -11.08
C VAL A 53 10.15 -0.23 -11.72
N LEU A 54 10.57 0.07 -12.94
CA LEU A 54 10.08 1.24 -13.69
C LEU A 54 8.58 1.12 -13.96
N GLU A 55 8.10 -0.05 -14.32
CA GLU A 55 6.67 -0.29 -14.52
C GLU A 55 5.88 -0.07 -13.23
N SER A 56 6.39 -0.56 -12.11
CA SER A 56 5.77 -0.35 -10.80
C SER A 56 5.69 1.13 -10.44
N LEU A 57 6.78 1.88 -10.64
CA LEU A 57 6.81 3.32 -10.39
C LEU A 57 5.83 4.07 -11.27
N GLU A 58 5.72 3.68 -12.54
CA GLU A 58 4.76 4.29 -13.46
C GLU A 58 3.32 4.06 -13.00
N LYS A 59 2.98 2.83 -12.65
CA LYS A 59 1.63 2.50 -12.15
C LYS A 59 1.27 3.26 -10.89
N ARG A 60 2.25 3.51 -10.04
CA ARG A 60 2.05 4.22 -8.78
C ARG A 60 2.10 5.74 -8.91
N GLY A 61 2.38 6.24 -10.11
CA GLY A 61 2.44 7.67 -10.35
C GLY A 61 3.73 8.37 -9.98
N PHE A 62 4.83 7.61 -9.85
CA PHE A 62 6.17 8.14 -9.54
C PHE A 62 6.98 8.43 -10.79
N ALA A 63 6.64 7.81 -11.91
CA ALA A 63 7.38 7.93 -13.16
C ALA A 63 6.43 8.01 -14.35
N ILE A 64 6.91 8.63 -15.42
CA ILE A 64 6.20 8.77 -16.69
C ILE A 64 7.06 8.13 -17.77
N THR A 65 6.44 7.37 -18.67
CA THR A 65 7.09 6.76 -19.81
C THR A 65 6.99 7.68 -21.01
N LYS A 66 8.10 7.91 -21.66
CA LYS A 66 8.16 8.64 -22.94
C LYS A 66 8.46 7.64 -24.06
N ILE A 67 7.52 7.45 -24.96
CA ILE A 67 7.64 6.52 -26.06
C ILE A 67 8.73 6.99 -27.02
N GLY A 68 9.56 6.08 -27.48
CA GLY A 68 10.67 6.37 -28.39
C GLY A 68 11.58 5.17 -28.57
N LYS A 69 12.66 5.38 -29.25
CA LYS A 69 13.71 4.36 -29.49
C LYS A 69 15.06 4.93 -29.05
N PRO A 70 15.54 4.63 -27.83
CA PRO A 70 14.92 3.79 -26.82
C PRO A 70 13.78 4.51 -26.07
N VAL A 71 12.94 3.71 -25.42
CA VAL A 71 11.94 4.24 -24.50
C VAL A 71 12.64 4.94 -23.34
N LYS A 72 12.18 6.10 -22.98
CA LYS A 72 12.75 6.89 -21.87
C LYS A 72 11.73 7.10 -20.77
N TYR A 73 12.23 7.39 -19.59
CA TYR A 73 11.46 7.57 -18.39
C TYR A 73 11.81 8.89 -17.72
N MET A 74 10.82 9.49 -17.07
CA MET A 74 11.00 10.71 -16.30
C MET A 74 10.42 10.52 -14.91
N ALA A 75 11.07 11.07 -13.90
CA ALA A 75 10.49 11.09 -12.57
C ALA A 75 9.38 12.12 -12.49
N VAL A 76 8.29 11.79 -11.82
CA VAL A 76 7.27 12.76 -11.47
C VAL A 76 7.82 13.63 -10.33
N ASN A 77 7.51 14.92 -10.36
CA ASN A 77 7.94 15.86 -9.34
C ASN A 77 7.50 15.36 -7.94
N PRO A 78 8.41 15.34 -6.95
CA PRO A 78 8.07 14.89 -5.60
C PRO A 78 6.86 15.59 -5.01
N LYS A 79 6.68 16.87 -5.28
CA LYS A 79 5.50 17.62 -4.82
C LYS A 79 4.19 17.04 -5.36
N GLU A 80 4.17 16.69 -6.65
CA GLU A 80 3.01 16.07 -7.27
C GLU A 80 2.75 14.66 -6.71
N VAL A 81 3.82 13.91 -6.46
CA VAL A 81 3.72 12.59 -5.85
C VAL A 81 3.07 12.69 -4.47
N ILE A 82 3.53 13.65 -3.65
CA ILE A 82 2.99 13.87 -2.31
C ILE A 82 1.51 14.23 -2.37
N GLU A 83 1.13 15.14 -3.25
CA GLU A 83 -0.27 15.57 -3.39
C GLU A 83 -1.17 14.39 -3.80
N LYS A 84 -0.70 13.55 -4.71
CA LYS A 84 -1.44 12.37 -5.13
C LYS A 84 -1.56 11.35 -4.01
N MET A 85 -0.49 11.13 -3.25
CA MET A 85 -0.52 10.23 -2.09
C MET A 85 -1.52 10.71 -1.04
N LYS A 86 -1.55 12.01 -0.76
CA LYS A 86 -2.50 12.62 0.17
C LYS A 86 -3.94 12.39 -0.29
N SER A 87 -4.20 12.63 -1.56
CA SER A 87 -5.53 12.44 -2.16
C SER A 87 -5.98 10.98 -2.09
N ASN A 88 -5.10 10.06 -2.46
CA ASN A 88 -5.39 8.62 -2.42
C ASN A 88 -5.66 8.15 -1.00
N THR A 89 -4.85 8.58 -0.04
CA THR A 89 -5.03 8.23 1.38
C THR A 89 -6.36 8.74 1.90
N PHE A 90 -6.72 9.97 1.55
CA PHE A 90 -8.00 10.56 1.95
C PHE A 90 -9.19 9.77 1.38
N GLN A 91 -9.13 9.40 0.09
CA GLN A 91 -10.17 8.60 -0.54
C GLN A 91 -10.31 7.21 0.10
N GLU A 92 -9.19 6.55 0.34
CA GLU A 92 -9.17 5.25 1.00
C GLU A 92 -9.78 5.32 2.40
N ALA A 93 -9.45 6.38 3.14
CA ALA A 93 -10.00 6.60 4.47
C ALA A 93 -11.52 6.84 4.41
N GLN A 94 -12.00 7.63 3.44
CA GLN A 94 -13.42 7.88 3.26
C GLN A 94 -14.18 6.59 2.95
N GLU A 95 -13.66 5.77 2.05
CA GLU A 95 -14.27 4.49 1.69
C GLU A 95 -14.32 3.54 2.90
N LYS A 96 -13.25 3.50 3.68
CA LYS A 96 -13.19 2.67 4.88
C LYS A 96 -14.18 3.15 5.93
N VAL A 97 -14.28 4.45 6.14
CA VAL A 97 -15.27 5.03 7.08
C VAL A 97 -16.69 4.70 6.63
N LYS A 98 -16.95 4.82 5.33
CA LYS A 98 -18.26 4.48 4.76
C LYS A 98 -18.59 3.01 5.00
N THR A 99 -17.67 2.11 4.76
CA THR A 99 -17.85 0.67 5.01
C THR A 99 -18.12 0.41 6.49
N LEU A 100 -17.31 1.00 7.38
CA LEU A 100 -17.49 0.85 8.82
C LEU A 100 -18.85 1.40 9.28
N SER A 101 -19.31 2.50 8.69
CA SER A 101 -20.59 3.13 9.04
C SER A 101 -21.80 2.26 8.66
N THR A 102 -21.62 1.34 7.70
CA THR A 102 -22.70 0.44 7.27
C THR A 102 -22.61 -0.96 7.89
N LEU A 103 -21.58 -1.23 8.68
CA LEU A 103 -21.38 -2.55 9.28
C LEU A 103 -22.53 -2.95 10.21
N ASN A 104 -23.17 -1.99 10.89
CA ASN A 104 -24.27 -2.26 11.79
C ASN A 104 -25.51 -2.83 11.08
N LYS A 105 -25.51 -2.83 9.75
CA LYS A 105 -26.59 -3.41 8.93
C LYS A 105 -26.26 -4.80 8.42
N THR A 106 -25.09 -5.34 8.76
CA THR A 106 -24.64 -6.64 8.27
C THR A 106 -25.03 -7.78 9.20
N PRO A 107 -25.18 -9.02 8.65
CA PRO A 107 -25.40 -10.20 9.49
C PRO A 107 -24.26 -10.44 10.49
N GLU A 108 -23.02 -10.16 10.08
CA GLU A 108 -21.82 -10.31 10.92
C GLU A 108 -21.92 -9.43 12.17
N TYR A 109 -22.38 -8.20 12.03
CA TYR A 109 -22.58 -7.30 13.16
C TYR A 109 -23.65 -7.84 14.12
N ALA A 110 -24.74 -8.37 13.58
CA ALA A 110 -25.78 -8.97 14.39
C ALA A 110 -25.25 -10.12 15.25
N GLU A 111 -24.38 -10.93 14.68
CA GLU A 111 -23.72 -12.02 15.43
C GLU A 111 -22.81 -11.48 16.53
N LEU A 112 -22.06 -10.41 16.24
CA LEU A 112 -21.18 -9.77 17.24
C LEU A 112 -22.00 -9.21 18.40
N GLU A 113 -23.11 -8.55 18.12
CA GLU A 113 -24.00 -8.05 19.17
C GLU A 113 -24.59 -9.18 20.02
N GLN A 114 -24.98 -10.28 19.37
CA GLN A 114 -25.50 -11.45 20.07
C GLN A 114 -24.47 -12.03 21.02
N LEU A 115 -23.22 -12.14 20.60
CA LEU A 115 -22.11 -12.59 21.46
C LEU A 115 -21.91 -11.66 22.63
N HIS A 116 -21.96 -10.36 22.40
CA HIS A 116 -21.81 -9.34 23.45
C HIS A 116 -22.92 -9.47 24.50
N LYS A 117 -24.17 -9.61 24.08
CA LYS A 117 -25.32 -9.80 24.97
C LYS A 117 -25.21 -11.08 25.78
N SER A 118 -24.77 -12.17 25.13
CA SER A 118 -24.57 -13.45 25.82
C SER A 118 -23.49 -13.37 26.89
N GLY A 119 -22.43 -12.57 26.65
CA GLY A 119 -21.37 -12.35 27.63
C GLY A 119 -21.78 -11.62 28.88
N PHE A 120 -22.87 -10.84 28.83
CA PHE A 120 -23.42 -10.11 29.98
C PHE A 120 -24.61 -10.79 30.65
N ALA A 121 -25.10 -11.93 30.08
CA ALA A 121 -26.21 -12.69 30.66
C ALA A 121 -25.72 -13.59 31.81
N PRO A 122 -26.58 -13.95 32.79
CA PRO A 122 -26.23 -14.98 33.78
C PRO A 122 -25.85 -16.28 33.06
N ILE A 123 -24.67 -16.79 33.35
CA ILE A 123 -24.12 -17.94 32.64
C ILE A 123 -24.67 -19.26 33.18
N LYS A 124 -25.34 -20.04 32.31
CA LYS A 124 -25.70 -21.43 32.56
C LYS A 124 -24.83 -22.30 31.68
N THR A 125 -24.61 -23.56 32.07
CA THR A 125 -23.70 -24.46 31.36
C THR A 125 -24.01 -24.55 29.88
N HIS A 126 -25.27 -24.68 29.49
CA HIS A 126 -25.69 -24.76 28.10
C HIS A 126 -25.49 -23.45 27.33
N GLU A 127 -25.55 -22.31 28.01
CA GLU A 127 -25.28 -21.00 27.39
C GLU A 127 -23.81 -20.84 27.04
N ILE A 128 -22.91 -21.35 27.90
CA ILE A 128 -21.45 -21.38 27.60
C ILE A 128 -21.19 -22.15 26.30
N THR A 129 -21.82 -23.31 26.14
CA THR A 129 -21.69 -24.11 24.93
C THR A 129 -22.19 -23.36 23.69
N GLY A 130 -23.34 -22.68 23.81
CA GLY A 130 -23.88 -21.87 22.72
C GLY A 130 -22.96 -20.73 22.33
N SER A 131 -22.37 -20.03 23.31
CA SER A 131 -21.42 -18.95 23.04
C SER A 131 -20.17 -19.44 22.33
N LEU A 132 -19.65 -20.61 22.74
CA LEU A 132 -18.49 -21.22 22.09
C LEU A 132 -18.78 -21.59 20.64
N ARG A 133 -19.97 -22.10 20.34
CA ARG A 133 -20.41 -22.39 18.97
C ARG A 133 -20.47 -21.12 18.14
N GLY A 134 -21.02 -20.04 18.71
CA GLY A 134 -21.07 -18.74 18.03
C GLY A 134 -19.70 -18.23 17.66
N ILE A 135 -18.74 -18.32 18.59
CA ILE A 135 -17.35 -17.91 18.34
C ILE A 135 -16.73 -18.78 17.24
N ALA A 136 -16.91 -20.11 17.31
CA ALA A 136 -16.40 -21.03 16.32
C ALA A 136 -16.96 -20.73 14.92
N ASN A 137 -18.26 -20.42 14.82
CA ASN A 137 -18.89 -20.07 13.54
C ASN A 137 -18.31 -18.78 12.96
N ILE A 138 -18.10 -17.76 13.79
CA ILE A 138 -17.50 -16.49 13.35
C ILE A 138 -16.08 -16.72 12.86
N LEU A 139 -15.26 -17.45 13.62
CA LEU A 139 -13.89 -17.76 13.25
C LEU A 139 -13.81 -18.63 11.99
N GLY A 140 -14.75 -19.53 11.79
CA GLY A 140 -14.82 -20.35 10.61
C GLY A 140 -15.10 -19.58 9.32
N ARG A 141 -15.60 -18.36 9.40
CA ARG A 141 -15.86 -17.49 8.25
C ARG A 141 -14.67 -16.63 7.86
N LEU A 142 -13.67 -16.59 8.69
CA LEU A 142 -12.45 -15.84 8.41
C LEU A 142 -11.47 -16.66 7.56
#